data_6de2a271293586e40ed75207f1df69a4
#
_entry.id   6de2a271293586e40ed75207f1df69a4
#
_cell.length_a   1.000
_cell.length_b   1.000
_cell.length_c   1.000
_cell.angle_alpha   90.00
_cell.angle_beta   90.00
_cell.angle_gamma   90.00
#
_symmetry.space_group_name_H-M   'P 1'
#
loop_
_entity.id
_entity.type
_entity.pdbx_description
1 polymer ?
#
loop_
_entity_poly.entity_id
_entity_poly.type
_entity_poly.pdbx_seq_one_letter_code
_entity_poly.pdbx_strand_id
1 'polypeptide(L)'
;MEVLQRNSRGAFTVPAHGLYPYQWLWDSAFIALGWTQVDWERAWQELLCLFDYGQGPDGMLPHIVFHEQSRDYFPGPDVWGREARAQPATSGITQPPVVATVVRYLYEKDPDRDRARSRARYLFPKLLAYHRWLYHARDPYRTGLVVIVHPWESGMDNSPAWDKPLSRVPVENLPPYERRDVKHVNPEERPRKEDYDRYLSLLYLFRRLEYDPRGIYRQSPFKVVDVGFNAILQRANRDLYALAVLLQEDPYEIEEWIVRGEVGLEALWDREAGFYFSWDLVAGEPIAVKTSAGFLPLFAGTPHQGRASLLAQEAERWGEK
;
A
#
# COMPACT_ATOMS: atom_id res chain seq x y z
N MET A 1 -2.05 9.94 22.68
CA MET A 1 -2.93 11.10 22.43
C MET A 1 -2.17 12.32 21.91
N GLU A 2 -1.13 12.77 22.57
CA GLU A 2 -0.32 13.95 22.15
C GLU A 2 0.24 13.84 20.71
N VAL A 3 0.72 12.67 20.29
CA VAL A 3 1.26 12.48 18.94
C VAL A 3 0.19 12.72 17.87
N LEU A 4 -1.01 12.15 18.02
CA LEU A 4 -2.11 12.35 17.08
C LEU A 4 -2.53 13.82 17.01
N GLN A 5 -2.64 14.49 18.15
CA GLN A 5 -3.03 15.90 18.22
C GLN A 5 -1.97 16.80 17.57
N ARG A 6 -0.68 16.59 17.86
CA ARG A 6 0.43 17.37 17.28
C ARG A 6 0.51 17.21 15.75
N ASN A 7 0.21 16.00 15.26
CA ASN A 7 0.27 15.67 13.84
C ASN A 7 -1.03 15.99 13.08
N SER A 8 -2.11 16.35 13.78
CA SER A 8 -3.39 16.70 13.14
C SER A 8 -3.28 17.97 12.30
N ARG A 9 -3.93 17.96 11.15
CA ARG A 9 -4.08 19.08 10.21
C ARG A 9 -5.55 19.37 9.93
N GLY A 10 -6.39 19.26 10.95
CA GLY A 10 -7.83 19.40 10.80
C GLY A 10 -8.47 18.13 10.19
N ALA A 11 -8.66 18.06 8.89
CA ALA A 11 -9.33 16.93 8.24
C ALA A 11 -8.48 15.66 8.12
N PHE A 12 -7.16 15.77 8.14
CA PHE A 12 -6.22 14.64 8.06
C PHE A 12 -5.11 14.76 9.11
N THR A 13 -4.29 13.74 9.21
CA THR A 13 -3.17 13.66 10.15
C THR A 13 -1.91 13.27 9.39
N VAL A 14 -0.80 13.99 9.63
CA VAL A 14 0.49 13.63 9.03
C VAL A 14 1.16 12.51 9.84
N PRO A 15 1.88 11.55 9.21
CA PRO A 15 2.52 10.44 9.91
C PRO A 15 3.57 10.91 10.91
N ALA A 16 4.40 11.88 10.53
CA ALA A 16 5.44 12.44 11.39
C ALA A 16 5.64 13.92 11.10
N HIS A 17 5.47 14.74 12.16
CA HIS A 17 5.71 16.18 12.06
C HIS A 17 7.16 16.45 11.63
N GLY A 18 7.34 17.25 10.57
CA GLY A 18 8.66 17.65 10.05
C GLY A 18 9.33 16.67 9.10
N LEU A 19 8.96 15.39 9.10
CA LEU A 19 9.54 14.37 8.21
C LEU A 19 8.59 13.96 7.07
N TYR A 20 7.31 13.73 7.40
CA TYR A 20 6.26 13.30 6.46
C TYR A 20 5.09 14.29 6.54
N PRO A 21 5.13 15.41 5.79
CA PRO A 21 4.22 16.54 5.99
C PRO A 21 2.87 16.43 5.29
N TYR A 22 2.57 15.29 4.65
CA TYR A 22 1.38 15.08 3.85
C TYR A 22 0.51 13.96 4.41
N GLN A 23 -0.57 13.62 3.71
CA GLN A 23 -1.41 12.47 4.01
C GLN A 23 -0.94 11.26 3.21
N TRP A 24 -0.54 10.17 3.88
CA TRP A 24 -0.20 8.88 3.29
C TRP A 24 -1.35 7.89 3.41
N LEU A 25 -1.47 6.99 2.42
CA LEU A 25 -2.59 6.06 2.32
C LEU A 25 -2.68 5.09 3.52
N TRP A 26 -1.68 4.25 3.70
CA TRP A 26 -1.77 3.22 4.74
C TRP A 26 -1.57 3.78 6.13
N ASP A 27 -0.78 4.85 6.25
CA ASP A 27 -0.64 5.60 7.49
C ASP A 27 -1.98 6.16 7.96
N SER A 28 -2.77 6.79 7.07
CA SER A 28 -4.11 7.27 7.41
C SER A 28 -5.02 6.16 7.93
N ALA A 29 -4.91 4.96 7.37
CA ALA A 29 -5.68 3.83 7.86
C ALA A 29 -5.31 3.46 9.30
N PHE A 30 -4.03 3.37 9.64
CA PHE A 30 -3.58 3.11 11.01
C PHE A 30 -3.84 4.29 11.95
N ILE A 31 -3.69 5.51 11.46
CA ILE A 31 -4.02 6.73 12.21
C ILE A 31 -5.51 6.78 12.57
N ALA A 32 -6.39 6.38 11.64
CA ALA A 32 -7.83 6.28 11.90
C ALA A 32 -8.11 5.30 13.06
N LEU A 33 -7.43 4.15 13.13
CA LEU A 33 -7.52 3.25 14.28
C LEU A 33 -7.06 3.92 15.58
N GLY A 34 -5.98 4.71 15.51
CA GLY A 34 -5.51 5.48 16.67
C GLY A 34 -6.56 6.49 17.16
N TRP A 35 -7.22 7.19 16.25
CA TRP A 35 -8.26 8.16 16.58
C TRP A 35 -9.49 7.53 17.25
N THR A 36 -9.82 6.26 17.02
CA THR A 36 -10.94 5.59 17.71
C THR A 36 -10.83 5.63 19.23
N GLN A 37 -9.61 5.76 19.77
CA GLN A 37 -9.37 5.85 21.21
C GLN A 37 -9.67 7.25 21.78
N VAL A 38 -9.93 8.23 20.92
CA VAL A 38 -10.06 9.65 21.28
C VAL A 38 -11.37 10.23 20.73
N ASP A 39 -11.57 10.07 19.42
CA ASP A 39 -12.67 10.71 18.69
C ASP A 39 -13.03 9.87 17.45
N TRP A 40 -14.20 9.22 17.48
CA TRP A 40 -14.70 8.40 16.39
C TRP A 40 -15.00 9.20 15.12
N GLU A 41 -15.48 10.44 15.23
CA GLU A 41 -15.72 11.27 14.05
C GLU A 41 -14.40 11.60 13.36
N ARG A 42 -13.35 11.90 14.11
CA ARG A 42 -12.00 12.10 13.55
C ARG A 42 -11.44 10.84 12.87
N ALA A 43 -11.73 9.67 13.44
CA ALA A 43 -11.33 8.39 12.82
C ALA A 43 -11.96 8.22 11.42
N TRP A 44 -13.24 8.50 11.28
CA TRP A 44 -13.92 8.46 9.99
C TRP A 44 -13.45 9.58 9.06
N GLN A 45 -13.28 10.79 9.57
CA GLN A 45 -12.86 11.94 8.79
C GLN A 45 -11.49 11.74 8.14
N GLU A 46 -10.56 11.06 8.83
CA GLU A 46 -9.23 10.71 8.29
C GLU A 46 -9.37 9.92 6.96
N LEU A 47 -10.23 8.91 6.93
CA LEU A 47 -10.47 8.09 5.74
C LEU A 47 -11.31 8.82 4.68
N LEU A 48 -12.34 9.56 5.09
CA LEU A 48 -13.14 10.38 4.17
C LEU A 48 -12.24 11.37 3.42
N CYS A 49 -11.37 12.09 4.13
CA CYS A 49 -10.42 13.01 3.53
C CYS A 49 -9.50 12.31 2.51
N LEU A 50 -8.95 11.14 2.86
CA LEU A 50 -8.10 10.37 1.97
C LEU A 50 -8.82 10.02 0.65
N PHE A 51 -10.07 9.56 0.72
CA PHE A 51 -10.83 9.17 -0.47
C PHE A 51 -11.35 10.37 -1.26
N ASP A 52 -11.85 11.40 -0.60
CA ASP A 52 -12.46 12.55 -1.27
C ASP A 52 -11.45 13.42 -2.01
N TYR A 53 -10.24 13.52 -1.48
CA TYR A 53 -9.18 14.32 -2.07
C TYR A 53 -8.10 13.50 -2.79
N GLY A 54 -7.96 12.22 -2.48
CA GLY A 54 -6.90 11.37 -3.03
C GLY A 54 -7.34 10.50 -4.19
N GLN A 55 -8.57 9.93 -4.15
CA GLN A 55 -8.97 8.94 -5.13
C GLN A 55 -9.11 9.52 -6.54
N GLY A 56 -8.41 8.92 -7.50
CA GLY A 56 -8.51 9.28 -8.91
C GLY A 56 -9.82 8.81 -9.55
N PRO A 57 -10.18 9.38 -10.73
CA PRO A 57 -11.41 9.02 -11.44
C PRO A 57 -11.41 7.56 -11.95
N ASP A 58 -10.24 6.94 -12.06
CA ASP A 58 -10.03 5.53 -12.39
C ASP A 58 -10.16 4.59 -11.18
N GLY A 59 -10.34 5.14 -9.99
CA GLY A 59 -10.42 4.41 -8.72
C GLY A 59 -9.09 4.28 -7.97
N MET A 60 -7.96 4.67 -8.56
CA MET A 60 -6.65 4.64 -7.90
C MET A 60 -6.68 5.45 -6.60
N LEU A 61 -6.15 4.86 -5.53
CA LEU A 61 -5.86 5.56 -4.29
C LEU A 61 -4.34 5.78 -4.19
N PRO A 62 -3.87 7.04 -4.19
CA PRO A 62 -2.44 7.36 -4.24
C PRO A 62 -1.76 7.11 -2.89
N HIS A 63 -0.47 6.84 -2.92
CA HIS A 63 0.29 6.69 -1.68
C HIS A 63 0.45 8.02 -0.94
N ILE A 64 0.43 9.18 -1.64
CA ILE A 64 0.48 10.52 -1.03
C ILE A 64 -0.58 11.43 -1.64
N VAL A 65 -1.28 12.19 -0.76
CA VAL A 65 -2.09 13.35 -1.12
C VAL A 65 -1.37 14.61 -0.62
N PHE A 66 -1.04 15.52 -1.52
CA PHE A 66 -0.29 16.74 -1.25
C PHE A 66 -1.25 17.89 -0.93
N HIS A 67 -1.84 17.90 0.26
CA HIS A 67 -2.82 18.93 0.66
C HIS A 67 -2.24 20.33 0.73
N GLU A 68 -0.95 20.44 1.07
CA GLU A 68 -0.22 21.70 1.21
C GLU A 68 1.10 21.63 0.45
N GLN A 69 1.71 22.77 0.16
CA GLN A 69 3.07 22.79 -0.37
C GLN A 69 4.06 22.76 0.81
N SER A 70 5.01 21.84 0.76
CA SER A 70 6.12 21.79 1.70
C SER A 70 7.45 21.77 0.96
N ARG A 71 8.41 22.57 1.46
CA ARG A 71 9.78 22.56 0.96
C ARG A 71 10.67 21.53 1.66
N ASP A 72 10.13 20.88 2.70
CA ASP A 72 10.90 19.97 3.57
C ASP A 72 10.82 18.51 3.14
N TYR A 73 10.07 18.22 2.07
CA TYR A 73 9.90 16.86 1.55
C TYR A 73 10.28 16.78 0.07
N PHE A 74 10.92 15.66 -0.29
CA PHE A 74 11.26 15.30 -1.67
C PHE A 74 11.01 13.79 -1.87
N PRO A 75 10.41 13.35 -3.00
CA PRO A 75 9.93 14.13 -4.16
C PRO A 75 8.59 14.82 -3.91
N GLY A 76 8.52 16.13 -4.18
CA GLY A 76 7.31 16.92 -4.06
C GLY A 76 6.34 16.75 -5.26
N PRO A 77 5.18 17.41 -5.25
CA PRO A 77 4.17 17.30 -6.30
C PRO A 77 4.69 17.66 -7.69
N ASP A 78 5.61 18.61 -7.81
CA ASP A 78 6.28 19.04 -9.04
C ASP A 78 7.06 17.88 -9.70
N VAL A 79 7.73 17.07 -8.89
CA VAL A 79 8.47 15.87 -9.36
C VAL A 79 7.52 14.81 -9.89
N TRP A 80 6.37 14.62 -9.23
CA TRP A 80 5.33 13.72 -9.70
C TRP A 80 4.64 14.23 -10.98
N GLY A 81 4.56 15.56 -11.19
CA GLY A 81 3.98 16.17 -12.38
C GLY A 81 2.50 15.86 -12.56
N ARG A 82 1.74 15.77 -11.48
CA ARG A 82 0.30 15.49 -11.48
C ARG A 82 -0.56 16.66 -10.99
N GLU A 83 0.02 17.84 -10.75
CA GLU A 83 -0.71 19.00 -10.23
C GLU A 83 -1.88 19.44 -11.10
N ALA A 84 -1.75 19.25 -12.41
CA ALA A 84 -2.82 19.58 -13.36
C ALA A 84 -3.97 18.55 -13.39
N ARG A 85 -3.78 17.37 -12.78
CA ARG A 85 -4.73 16.24 -12.85
C ARG A 85 -5.60 16.09 -11.62
N ALA A 86 -5.15 16.64 -10.49
CA ALA A 86 -5.86 16.56 -9.21
C ALA A 86 -5.56 17.79 -8.35
N GLN A 87 -6.57 18.24 -7.60
CA GLN A 87 -6.39 19.26 -6.57
C GLN A 87 -7.11 18.80 -5.28
N PRO A 88 -6.33 18.49 -4.25
CA PRO A 88 -4.86 18.58 -4.16
C PRO A 88 -4.15 17.63 -5.13
N ALA A 89 -2.88 17.94 -5.45
CA ALA A 89 -2.03 17.06 -6.24
C ALA A 89 -1.80 15.72 -5.51
N THR A 90 -1.53 14.66 -6.27
CA THR A 90 -1.29 13.32 -5.73
C THR A 90 -0.05 12.69 -6.35
N SER A 91 0.51 11.69 -5.66
CA SER A 91 1.50 10.81 -6.29
C SER A 91 0.85 9.88 -7.33
N GLY A 92 1.68 9.21 -8.13
CA GLY A 92 1.23 8.34 -9.22
C GLY A 92 1.36 6.84 -8.94
N ILE A 93 1.59 6.45 -7.69
CA ILE A 93 1.66 5.06 -7.20
C ILE A 93 0.76 4.88 -5.99
N THR A 94 0.54 3.64 -5.57
CA THR A 94 -0.28 3.31 -4.40
C THR A 94 0.56 2.81 -3.22
N GLN A 95 -0.09 2.34 -2.15
CA GLN A 95 0.51 1.69 -0.97
C GLN A 95 -0.31 0.46 -0.55
N PRO A 96 0.13 -0.32 0.49
CA PRO A 96 -0.61 -1.51 0.92
C PRO A 96 -2.08 -1.21 1.22
N PRO A 97 -3.03 -1.99 0.64
CA PRO A 97 -4.46 -1.64 0.61
C PRO A 97 -5.20 -2.04 1.88
N VAL A 98 -4.77 -1.55 3.03
CA VAL A 98 -5.33 -1.90 4.35
C VAL A 98 -6.65 -1.18 4.67
N VAL A 99 -7.06 -0.21 3.85
CA VAL A 99 -8.18 0.69 4.17
C VAL A 99 -9.54 -0.02 4.33
N ALA A 100 -9.84 -1.06 3.53
CA ALA A 100 -11.09 -1.81 3.67
C ALA A 100 -11.17 -2.56 5.02
N THR A 101 -10.04 -3.09 5.49
CA THR A 101 -9.91 -3.71 6.82
C THR A 101 -10.23 -2.70 7.93
N VAL A 102 -9.69 -1.49 7.82
CA VAL A 102 -9.94 -0.44 8.80
C VAL A 102 -11.39 0.05 8.75
N VAL A 103 -11.97 0.28 7.56
CA VAL A 103 -13.38 0.67 7.41
C VAL A 103 -14.29 -0.38 8.03
N ARG A 104 -14.03 -1.68 7.83
CA ARG A 104 -14.79 -2.75 8.50
C ARG A 104 -14.67 -2.67 10.02
N TYR A 105 -13.46 -2.49 10.54
CA TYR A 105 -13.24 -2.32 11.98
C TYR A 105 -14.04 -1.13 12.55
N LEU A 106 -13.96 0.04 11.91
CA LEU A 106 -14.72 1.23 12.31
C LEU A 106 -16.22 0.94 12.26
N TYR A 107 -16.72 0.31 11.20
CA TYR A 107 -18.13 -0.07 11.09
C TYR A 107 -18.60 -0.96 12.24
N GLU A 108 -17.81 -1.97 12.59
CA GLU A 108 -18.19 -2.93 13.64
C GLU A 108 -18.08 -2.36 15.06
N LYS A 109 -17.13 -1.46 15.31
CA LYS A 109 -16.75 -1.00 16.65
C LYS A 109 -17.27 0.36 17.03
N ASP A 110 -17.68 1.20 16.07
CA ASP A 110 -18.22 2.52 16.36
C ASP A 110 -19.51 2.39 17.20
N PRO A 111 -19.58 3.01 18.39
CA PRO A 111 -20.79 2.97 19.22
C PRO A 111 -21.99 3.68 18.58
N ASP A 112 -21.77 4.65 17.70
CA ASP A 112 -22.82 5.32 16.91
C ASP A 112 -23.08 4.52 15.63
N ARG A 113 -24.13 3.71 15.66
CA ARG A 113 -24.50 2.81 14.54
C ARG A 113 -24.98 3.54 13.29
N ASP A 114 -25.59 4.70 13.44
CA ASP A 114 -26.07 5.50 12.31
C ASP A 114 -24.89 6.16 11.59
N ARG A 115 -23.96 6.73 12.33
CA ARG A 115 -22.68 7.22 11.79
C ARG A 115 -21.95 6.10 11.07
N ALA A 116 -21.72 4.97 11.74
CA ALA A 116 -21.01 3.82 11.17
C ALA A 116 -21.61 3.39 9.84
N ARG A 117 -22.95 3.22 9.79
CA ARG A 117 -23.65 2.81 8.58
C ARG A 117 -23.54 3.86 7.47
N SER A 118 -23.76 5.12 7.80
CA SER A 118 -23.71 6.24 6.83
C SER A 118 -22.32 6.35 6.22
N ARG A 119 -21.26 6.36 7.05
CA ARG A 119 -19.87 6.48 6.59
C ARG A 119 -19.41 5.27 5.78
N ALA A 120 -19.73 4.05 6.23
CA ALA A 120 -19.39 2.84 5.50
C ALA A 120 -20.11 2.76 4.15
N ARG A 121 -21.39 3.12 4.06
CA ARG A 121 -22.11 3.20 2.77
C ARG A 121 -21.51 4.22 1.82
N TYR A 122 -21.04 5.35 2.32
CA TYR A 122 -20.36 6.34 1.50
C TYR A 122 -19.01 5.85 0.97
N LEU A 123 -18.23 5.15 1.80
CA LEU A 123 -16.90 4.66 1.44
C LEU A 123 -16.94 3.37 0.61
N PHE A 124 -17.94 2.52 0.75
CA PHE A 124 -18.01 1.21 0.09
C PHE A 124 -17.78 1.27 -1.44
N PRO A 125 -18.51 2.09 -2.23
CA PRO A 125 -18.27 2.18 -3.67
C PRO A 125 -16.87 2.69 -4.02
N LYS A 126 -16.28 3.53 -3.18
CA LYS A 126 -14.93 4.06 -3.35
C LYS A 126 -13.87 2.96 -3.07
N LEU A 127 -14.05 2.16 -2.03
CA LEU A 127 -13.25 0.98 -1.73
C LEU A 127 -13.31 -0.03 -2.88
N LEU A 128 -14.51 -0.33 -3.36
CA LEU A 128 -14.72 -1.24 -4.48
C LEU A 128 -14.00 -0.74 -5.75
N ALA A 129 -14.09 0.55 -6.05
CA ALA A 129 -13.38 1.17 -7.17
C ALA A 129 -11.84 1.05 -7.03
N TYR A 130 -11.32 1.22 -5.82
CA TYR A 130 -9.89 1.05 -5.55
C TYR A 130 -9.43 -0.40 -5.75
N HIS A 131 -10.16 -1.38 -5.25
CA HIS A 131 -9.83 -2.80 -5.44
C HIS A 131 -9.94 -3.20 -6.93
N ARG A 132 -10.96 -2.71 -7.66
CA ARG A 132 -11.05 -2.89 -9.11
C ARG A 132 -9.84 -2.34 -9.85
N TRP A 133 -9.39 -1.13 -9.45
CA TRP A 133 -8.19 -0.53 -10.03
C TRP A 133 -6.96 -1.40 -9.79
N LEU A 134 -6.75 -1.92 -8.57
CA LEU A 134 -5.63 -2.80 -8.26
C LEU A 134 -5.59 -4.01 -9.19
N TYR A 135 -6.70 -4.72 -9.35
CA TYR A 135 -6.75 -5.89 -10.23
C TYR A 135 -6.63 -5.50 -11.71
N HIS A 136 -7.28 -4.43 -12.15
CA HIS A 136 -7.20 -3.99 -13.55
C HIS A 136 -5.81 -3.49 -13.93
N ALA A 137 -5.18 -2.70 -13.08
CA ALA A 137 -3.90 -2.05 -13.35
C ALA A 137 -2.69 -2.95 -13.07
N ARG A 138 -2.81 -3.90 -12.14
CA ARG A 138 -1.69 -4.66 -11.56
C ARG A 138 -1.81 -6.17 -11.71
N ASP A 139 -2.95 -6.70 -12.16
CA ASP A 139 -3.16 -8.13 -12.49
C ASP A 139 -3.91 -8.30 -13.82
N PRO A 140 -3.37 -7.79 -14.95
CA PRO A 140 -4.05 -7.84 -16.24
C PRO A 140 -4.27 -9.27 -16.78
N TYR A 141 -3.58 -10.26 -16.24
CA TYR A 141 -3.72 -11.67 -16.61
C TYR A 141 -4.64 -12.45 -15.66
N ARG A 142 -5.24 -11.80 -14.69
CA ARG A 142 -6.21 -12.39 -13.75
C ARG A 142 -5.63 -13.58 -12.97
N THR A 143 -4.39 -13.45 -12.52
CA THR A 143 -3.70 -14.46 -11.70
C THR A 143 -4.19 -14.50 -10.26
N GLY A 144 -4.88 -13.45 -9.82
CA GLY A 144 -5.27 -13.21 -8.43
C GLY A 144 -4.19 -12.55 -7.58
N LEU A 145 -3.02 -12.30 -8.17
CA LEU A 145 -1.91 -11.59 -7.54
C LEU A 145 -1.60 -10.30 -8.27
N VAL A 146 -1.55 -9.20 -7.54
CA VAL A 146 -1.18 -7.90 -8.07
C VAL A 146 0.33 -7.66 -7.94
N VAL A 147 0.91 -6.94 -8.89
CA VAL A 147 2.31 -6.56 -8.85
C VAL A 147 2.48 -5.17 -8.25
N ILE A 148 3.54 -4.97 -7.47
CA ILE A 148 4.09 -3.64 -7.19
C ILE A 148 5.08 -3.29 -8.29
N VAL A 149 5.10 -2.01 -8.66
CA VAL A 149 5.99 -1.48 -9.74
C VAL A 149 7.02 -0.49 -9.20
N HIS A 150 6.95 -0.20 -7.92
CA HIS A 150 7.86 0.68 -7.20
C HIS A 150 8.05 0.16 -5.76
N PRO A 151 9.27 0.17 -5.18
CA PRO A 151 9.49 -0.24 -3.80
C PRO A 151 8.62 0.48 -2.77
N TRP A 152 8.32 1.76 -2.97
CA TRP A 152 7.44 2.53 -2.07
C TRP A 152 6.00 2.01 -2.00
N GLU A 153 5.54 1.25 -2.99
CA GLU A 153 4.20 0.63 -2.93
C GLU A 153 4.12 -0.48 -1.87
N SER A 154 5.25 -1.10 -1.51
CA SER A 154 5.29 -2.17 -0.49
C SER A 154 5.11 -1.67 0.94
N GLY A 155 5.34 -0.38 1.21
CA GLY A 155 5.49 0.15 2.57
C GLY A 155 6.77 -0.30 3.29
N MET A 156 7.63 -1.07 2.61
CA MET A 156 8.91 -1.59 3.10
C MET A 156 10.04 -1.25 2.11
N ASP A 157 10.28 0.04 1.91
CA ASP A 157 11.16 0.59 0.86
C ASP A 157 12.57 -0.01 0.88
N ASN A 158 13.11 -0.22 2.09
CA ASN A 158 14.47 -0.71 2.34
C ASN A 158 14.55 -2.23 2.49
N SER A 159 13.52 -2.97 2.10
CA SER A 159 13.58 -4.43 2.19
C SER A 159 14.71 -4.99 1.33
N PRO A 160 15.56 -5.88 1.86
CA PRO A 160 16.61 -6.54 1.07
C PRO A 160 16.04 -7.42 -0.06
N ALA A 161 14.75 -7.72 -0.02
CA ALA A 161 14.06 -8.39 -1.13
C ALA A 161 14.10 -7.58 -2.43
N TRP A 162 14.27 -6.27 -2.36
CA TRP A 162 14.30 -5.40 -3.53
C TRP A 162 15.69 -5.26 -4.17
N ASP A 163 16.77 -5.66 -3.52
CA ASP A 163 18.15 -5.45 -3.98
C ASP A 163 18.34 -5.97 -5.42
N LYS A 164 17.97 -7.21 -5.70
CA LYS A 164 18.12 -7.82 -7.03
C LYS A 164 17.14 -7.26 -8.06
N PRO A 165 15.81 -7.20 -7.82
CA PRO A 165 14.87 -6.55 -8.73
C PRO A 165 15.22 -5.10 -9.03
N LEU A 166 15.62 -4.32 -8.03
CA LEU A 166 15.93 -2.91 -8.17
C LEU A 166 17.24 -2.67 -8.93
N SER A 167 18.24 -3.55 -8.80
CA SER A 167 19.52 -3.43 -9.49
C SER A 167 19.40 -3.36 -11.03
N ARG A 168 18.31 -3.86 -11.60
CA ARG A 168 18.03 -3.83 -13.04
C ARG A 168 17.45 -2.50 -13.52
N VAL A 169 17.02 -1.64 -12.61
CA VAL A 169 16.47 -0.33 -12.98
C VAL A 169 17.59 0.57 -13.50
N PRO A 170 17.56 0.99 -14.77
CA PRO A 170 18.59 1.86 -15.32
C PRO A 170 18.47 3.25 -14.70
N VAL A 171 19.62 3.85 -14.41
CA VAL A 171 19.72 5.24 -13.93
C VAL A 171 20.27 6.08 -15.06
N GLU A 172 19.39 6.80 -15.76
CA GLU A 172 19.76 7.62 -16.92
C GLU A 172 19.13 9.01 -16.81
N ASN A 173 19.94 10.04 -17.03
CA ASN A 173 19.48 11.43 -17.17
C ASN A 173 18.58 11.94 -16.02
N LEU A 174 18.87 11.55 -14.77
CA LEU A 174 18.17 12.09 -13.63
C LEU A 174 18.51 13.59 -13.46
N PRO A 175 17.52 14.47 -13.31
CA PRO A 175 17.78 15.85 -12.94
C PRO A 175 18.50 15.93 -11.60
N PRO A 176 19.33 16.94 -11.37
CA PRO A 176 19.90 17.17 -10.04
C PRO A 176 18.82 17.29 -8.97
N TYR A 177 19.00 16.62 -7.83
CA TYR A 177 18.06 16.66 -6.72
C TYR A 177 18.80 16.66 -5.37
N GLU A 178 18.12 17.09 -4.34
CA GLU A 178 18.59 17.06 -2.95
C GLU A 178 17.64 16.21 -2.10
N ARG A 179 18.18 15.18 -1.47
CA ARG A 179 17.42 14.35 -0.52
C ARG A 179 17.12 15.16 0.75
N ARG A 180 15.88 15.08 1.21
CA ARG A 180 15.42 15.75 2.43
C ARG A 180 15.33 14.79 3.63
N ASP A 181 15.08 13.50 3.35
CA ASP A 181 14.93 12.46 4.35
C ASP A 181 16.16 12.22 5.22
N VAL A 182 17.36 12.45 4.68
CA VAL A 182 18.64 12.30 5.41
C VAL A 182 18.97 13.46 6.37
N LYS A 183 18.15 14.54 6.39
CA LYS A 183 18.37 15.68 7.29
C LYS A 183 17.86 15.45 8.70
N HIS A 184 16.92 14.53 8.88
CA HIS A 184 16.19 14.32 10.14
C HIS A 184 16.42 12.94 10.76
N VAL A 185 17.04 12.02 10.03
CA VAL A 185 17.29 10.63 10.44
C VAL A 185 18.71 10.25 10.07
N ASN A 186 19.33 9.31 10.82
CA ASN A 186 20.66 8.79 10.49
C ASN A 186 20.67 8.28 9.03
N PRO A 187 21.57 8.81 8.16
CA PRO A 187 21.65 8.38 6.76
C PRO A 187 21.85 6.89 6.56
N GLU A 188 22.48 6.17 7.51
CA GLU A 188 22.68 4.72 7.46
C GLU A 188 21.39 3.91 7.59
N GLU A 189 20.34 4.51 8.15
CA GLU A 189 18.99 3.93 8.28
C GLU A 189 18.10 4.21 7.06
N ARG A 190 18.64 4.91 6.05
CA ARG A 190 17.91 5.30 4.84
C ARG A 190 18.42 4.56 3.61
N PRO A 191 17.65 4.48 2.50
CA PRO A 191 18.11 3.91 1.25
C PRO A 191 19.44 4.50 0.82
N ARG A 192 20.33 3.69 0.27
CA ARG A 192 21.56 4.17 -0.36
C ARG A 192 21.23 5.14 -1.50
N LYS A 193 22.21 5.98 -1.87
CA LYS A 193 22.01 6.95 -2.96
C LYS A 193 21.65 6.25 -4.28
N GLU A 194 22.31 5.14 -4.58
CA GLU A 194 22.10 4.36 -5.81
C GLU A 194 20.69 3.77 -5.88
N ASP A 195 20.13 3.35 -4.75
CA ASP A 195 18.76 2.82 -4.68
C ASP A 195 17.75 3.96 -4.84
N TYR A 196 18.03 5.12 -4.22
CA TYR A 196 17.19 6.30 -4.36
C TYR A 196 17.19 6.84 -5.81
N ASP A 197 18.34 6.82 -6.50
CA ASP A 197 18.43 7.16 -7.92
C ASP A 197 17.53 6.24 -8.76
N ARG A 198 17.46 4.94 -8.45
CA ARG A 198 16.56 3.98 -9.12
C ARG A 198 15.10 4.24 -8.82
N TYR A 199 14.76 4.63 -7.58
CA TYR A 199 13.38 5.05 -7.25
C TYR A 199 12.94 6.22 -8.11
N LEU A 200 13.77 7.24 -8.23
CA LEU A 200 13.48 8.39 -9.09
C LEU A 200 13.42 8.01 -10.57
N SER A 201 14.27 7.10 -11.03
CA SER A 201 14.24 6.62 -12.43
C SER A 201 12.89 5.96 -12.74
N LEU A 202 12.35 5.14 -11.85
CA LEU A 202 11.02 4.57 -11.97
C LEU A 202 9.94 5.65 -11.99
N LEU A 203 10.01 6.64 -11.08
CA LEU A 203 9.07 7.75 -11.04
C LEU A 203 9.06 8.53 -12.37
N TYR A 204 10.25 8.89 -12.89
CA TYR A 204 10.35 9.60 -14.18
C TYR A 204 9.90 8.75 -15.37
N LEU A 205 10.10 7.43 -15.33
CA LEU A 205 9.51 6.51 -16.31
C LEU A 205 7.99 6.58 -16.27
N PHE A 206 7.38 6.50 -15.10
CA PHE A 206 5.92 6.54 -14.94
C PHE A 206 5.34 7.90 -15.38
N ARG A 207 6.05 8.98 -15.09
CA ARG A 207 5.70 10.32 -15.56
C ARG A 207 5.72 10.41 -17.10
N ARG A 208 6.75 9.87 -17.77
CA ARG A 208 6.83 9.81 -19.25
C ARG A 208 5.71 8.96 -19.87
N LEU A 209 5.27 7.93 -19.16
CA LEU A 209 4.12 7.09 -19.53
C LEU A 209 2.78 7.70 -19.14
N GLU A 210 2.78 8.94 -18.67
CA GLU A 210 1.59 9.66 -18.19
C GLU A 210 0.78 8.86 -17.16
N TYR A 211 1.44 8.00 -16.42
CA TYR A 211 0.83 7.08 -15.44
C TYR A 211 -0.21 6.12 -16.05
N ASP A 212 -0.12 5.83 -17.37
CA ASP A 212 -0.94 4.79 -17.98
C ASP A 212 -0.63 3.41 -17.35
N PRO A 213 -1.61 2.77 -16.69
CA PRO A 213 -1.37 1.51 -15.98
C PRO A 213 -0.83 0.39 -16.89
N ARG A 214 -1.32 0.32 -18.12
CA ARG A 214 -0.89 -0.70 -19.09
C ARG A 214 0.53 -0.43 -19.59
N GLY A 215 0.87 0.82 -19.82
CA GLY A 215 2.22 1.25 -20.17
C GLY A 215 3.22 0.93 -19.06
N ILE A 216 2.88 1.28 -17.83
CA ILE A 216 3.69 0.97 -16.64
C ILE A 216 3.87 -0.54 -16.49
N TYR A 217 2.79 -1.32 -16.52
CA TYR A 217 2.87 -2.78 -16.39
C TYR A 217 3.79 -3.41 -17.44
N ARG A 218 3.72 -2.95 -18.69
CA ARG A 218 4.57 -3.48 -19.77
C ARG A 218 6.03 -3.07 -19.66
N GLN A 219 6.31 -1.81 -19.30
CA GLN A 219 7.64 -1.20 -19.47
C GLN A 219 8.44 -1.09 -18.16
N SER A 220 7.80 -1.22 -16.99
CA SER A 220 8.55 -1.12 -15.73
C SER A 220 9.60 -2.24 -15.63
N PRO A 221 10.88 -1.89 -15.39
CA PRO A 221 11.94 -2.86 -15.14
C PRO A 221 11.87 -3.46 -13.73
N PHE A 222 11.07 -2.87 -12.83
CA PHE A 222 10.75 -3.40 -11.51
C PHE A 222 9.28 -3.81 -11.48
N LYS A 223 9.03 -5.12 -11.41
CA LYS A 223 7.70 -5.72 -11.24
C LYS A 223 7.82 -6.89 -10.30
N VAL A 224 7.26 -6.77 -9.13
CA VAL A 224 7.33 -7.78 -8.09
C VAL A 224 5.92 -8.13 -7.63
N VAL A 225 5.61 -9.42 -7.60
CA VAL A 225 4.47 -9.94 -6.86
C VAL A 225 4.91 -10.01 -5.40
N ASP A 226 4.67 -8.93 -4.65
CA ASP A 226 5.04 -8.87 -3.24
C ASP A 226 4.04 -9.66 -2.40
N VAL A 227 4.56 -10.67 -1.68
CA VAL A 227 3.74 -11.53 -0.82
C VAL A 227 3.04 -10.74 0.29
N GLY A 228 3.71 -9.72 0.85
CA GLY A 228 3.14 -8.89 1.90
C GLY A 228 1.99 -8.03 1.40
N PHE A 229 2.18 -7.32 0.29
CA PHE A 229 1.14 -6.53 -0.35
C PHE A 229 -0.09 -7.38 -0.70
N ASN A 230 0.13 -8.55 -1.33
CA ASN A 230 -0.96 -9.44 -1.72
C ASN A 230 -1.67 -10.08 -0.52
N ALA A 231 -0.96 -10.37 0.57
CA ALA A 231 -1.57 -10.84 1.80
C ALA A 231 -2.46 -9.77 2.45
N ILE A 232 -2.02 -8.51 2.47
CA ILE A 232 -2.83 -7.38 2.94
C ILE A 232 -4.06 -7.19 2.04
N LEU A 233 -3.89 -7.26 0.72
CA LEU A 233 -5.01 -7.17 -0.23
C LEU A 233 -6.01 -8.31 -0.04
N GLN A 234 -5.54 -9.53 0.16
CA GLN A 234 -6.41 -10.68 0.41
C GLN A 234 -7.23 -10.51 1.69
N ARG A 235 -6.61 -9.99 2.76
CA ARG A 235 -7.35 -9.64 3.98
C ARG A 235 -8.36 -8.53 3.71
N ALA A 236 -7.96 -7.49 3.01
CA ALA A 236 -8.83 -6.36 2.66
C ALA A 236 -10.01 -6.78 1.77
N ASN A 237 -9.82 -7.74 0.85
CA ASN A 237 -10.91 -8.33 0.07
C ASN A 237 -11.93 -9.05 0.96
N ARG A 238 -11.47 -9.86 1.92
CA ARG A 238 -12.36 -10.54 2.89
C ARG A 238 -13.15 -9.54 3.74
N ASP A 239 -12.50 -8.46 4.16
CA ASP A 239 -13.13 -7.41 4.94
C ASP A 239 -14.12 -6.58 4.08
N LEU A 240 -13.79 -6.32 2.82
CA LEU A 240 -14.69 -5.67 1.86
C LEU A 240 -15.91 -6.56 1.53
N TYR A 241 -15.70 -7.87 1.38
CA TYR A 241 -16.81 -8.85 1.23
C TYR A 241 -17.75 -8.81 2.43
N ALA A 242 -17.19 -8.84 3.64
CA ALA A 242 -18.00 -8.75 4.85
C ALA A 242 -18.77 -7.42 4.93
N LEU A 243 -18.17 -6.30 4.53
CA LEU A 243 -18.86 -5.01 4.42
C LEU A 243 -19.99 -5.06 3.40
N ALA A 244 -19.78 -5.67 2.23
CA ALA A 244 -20.83 -5.82 1.21
C ALA A 244 -22.06 -6.53 1.80
N VAL A 245 -21.84 -7.67 2.46
CA VAL A 245 -22.93 -8.42 3.13
C VAL A 245 -23.64 -7.58 4.19
N LEU A 246 -22.89 -6.90 5.06
CA LEU A 246 -23.44 -6.06 6.14
C LEU A 246 -24.22 -4.84 5.62
N LEU A 247 -23.83 -4.30 4.48
CA LEU A 247 -24.47 -3.16 3.82
C LEU A 247 -25.56 -3.57 2.83
N GLN A 248 -25.73 -4.88 2.56
CA GLN A 248 -26.65 -5.44 1.57
C GLN A 248 -26.29 -5.03 0.13
N GLU A 249 -25.00 -4.96 -0.17
CA GLU A 249 -24.43 -4.73 -1.50
C GLU A 249 -24.03 -6.07 -2.14
N ASP A 250 -23.83 -6.09 -3.47
CA ASP A 250 -23.44 -7.31 -4.20
C ASP A 250 -21.96 -7.68 -3.93
N PRO A 251 -21.66 -8.85 -3.32
CA PRO A 251 -20.31 -9.28 -3.02
C PRO A 251 -19.65 -10.12 -4.13
N TYR A 252 -20.34 -10.42 -5.23
CA TYR A 252 -19.91 -11.45 -6.21
C TYR A 252 -18.50 -11.20 -6.79
N GLU A 253 -18.23 -9.98 -7.22
CA GLU A 253 -16.92 -9.62 -7.77
C GLU A 253 -15.78 -9.76 -6.73
N ILE A 254 -16.09 -9.42 -5.48
CA ILE A 254 -15.13 -9.50 -4.36
C ILE A 254 -14.83 -10.96 -4.04
N GLU A 255 -15.82 -11.83 -4.08
CA GLU A 255 -15.66 -13.26 -3.88
C GLU A 255 -14.71 -13.88 -4.94
N GLU A 256 -14.86 -13.48 -6.20
CA GLU A 256 -13.95 -13.91 -7.26
C GLU A 256 -12.49 -13.51 -6.98
N TRP A 257 -12.26 -12.29 -6.48
CA TRP A 257 -10.91 -11.85 -6.08
C TRP A 257 -10.36 -12.67 -4.91
N ILE A 258 -11.20 -12.99 -3.91
CA ILE A 258 -10.79 -13.82 -2.78
C ILE A 258 -10.34 -15.19 -3.24
N VAL A 259 -11.16 -15.87 -4.05
CA VAL A 259 -10.85 -17.24 -4.53
C VAL A 259 -9.55 -17.25 -5.35
N ARG A 260 -9.39 -16.31 -6.28
CA ARG A 260 -8.16 -16.23 -7.09
C ARG A 260 -6.94 -15.85 -6.25
N GLY A 261 -7.10 -14.92 -5.31
CA GLY A 261 -6.02 -14.48 -4.41
C GLY A 261 -5.54 -15.60 -3.49
N GLU A 262 -6.42 -16.47 -3.01
CA GLU A 262 -6.04 -17.65 -2.24
C GLU A 262 -5.15 -18.58 -3.04
N VAL A 263 -5.57 -18.93 -4.25
CA VAL A 263 -4.78 -19.80 -5.15
C VAL A 263 -3.43 -19.17 -5.48
N GLY A 264 -3.43 -17.85 -5.76
CA GLY A 264 -2.21 -17.12 -6.06
C GLY A 264 -1.24 -17.08 -4.88
N LEU A 265 -1.71 -16.74 -3.67
CA LEU A 265 -0.86 -16.72 -2.48
C LEU A 265 -0.29 -18.10 -2.15
N GLU A 266 -1.08 -19.17 -2.31
CA GLU A 266 -0.60 -20.53 -2.12
C GLU A 266 0.55 -20.89 -3.08
N ALA A 267 0.56 -20.33 -4.29
CA ALA A 267 1.64 -20.54 -5.27
C ALA A 267 2.97 -19.89 -4.89
N LEU A 268 2.95 -18.92 -3.95
CA LEU A 268 4.16 -18.26 -3.43
C LEU A 268 4.83 -19.04 -2.29
N TRP A 269 4.27 -20.19 -1.89
CA TRP A 269 4.84 -21.03 -0.85
C TRP A 269 6.02 -21.85 -1.40
N ASP A 270 7.18 -21.67 -0.81
CA ASP A 270 8.34 -22.54 -1.02
C ASP A 270 8.31 -23.72 -0.03
N ARG A 271 8.23 -24.94 -0.58
CA ARG A 271 8.12 -26.16 0.24
C ARG A 271 9.43 -26.53 0.95
N GLU A 272 10.56 -26.22 0.34
CA GLU A 272 11.88 -26.53 0.87
C GLU A 272 12.25 -25.58 2.01
N ALA A 273 12.04 -24.27 1.79
CA ALA A 273 12.28 -23.25 2.79
C ALA A 273 11.21 -23.21 3.91
N GLY A 274 10.01 -23.81 3.67
CA GLY A 274 8.88 -23.71 4.59
C GLY A 274 8.41 -22.27 4.81
N PHE A 275 8.45 -21.44 3.76
CA PHE A 275 8.21 -20.01 3.86
C PHE A 275 7.58 -19.44 2.59
N TYR A 276 6.90 -18.29 2.70
CA TYR A 276 6.38 -17.56 1.55
C TYR A 276 7.40 -16.54 1.05
N PHE A 277 7.63 -16.53 -0.27
CA PHE A 277 8.51 -15.57 -0.92
C PHE A 277 7.77 -14.72 -1.94
N SER A 278 8.20 -13.47 -2.09
CA SER A 278 7.80 -12.64 -3.21
C SER A 278 8.37 -13.19 -4.52
N TRP A 279 7.75 -12.84 -5.67
CA TRP A 279 8.16 -13.31 -6.98
C TRP A 279 8.60 -12.15 -7.87
N ASP A 280 9.79 -12.24 -8.42
CA ASP A 280 10.30 -11.29 -9.41
C ASP A 280 9.72 -11.63 -10.79
N LEU A 281 8.73 -10.86 -11.23
CA LEU A 281 8.03 -11.12 -12.48
C LEU A 281 8.90 -10.86 -13.72
N VAL A 282 9.91 -9.98 -13.61
CA VAL A 282 10.84 -9.68 -14.72
C VAL A 282 11.86 -10.78 -14.90
N ALA A 283 12.42 -11.31 -13.81
CA ALA A 283 13.37 -12.40 -13.85
C ALA A 283 12.69 -13.78 -13.99
N GLY A 284 11.40 -13.89 -13.63
CA GLY A 284 10.67 -15.15 -13.63
C GLY A 284 11.11 -16.12 -12.53
N GLU A 285 11.49 -15.61 -11.34
CA GLU A 285 12.01 -16.41 -10.23
C GLU A 285 11.55 -15.92 -8.87
N PRO A 286 11.54 -16.80 -7.83
CA PRO A 286 11.26 -16.36 -6.48
C PRO A 286 12.39 -15.46 -5.95
N ILE A 287 12.01 -14.49 -5.12
CA ILE A 287 12.94 -13.66 -4.35
C ILE A 287 13.22 -14.39 -3.03
N ALA A 288 14.21 -15.27 -3.02
CA ALA A 288 14.53 -16.14 -1.89
C ALA A 288 15.20 -15.39 -0.70
N VAL A 289 14.56 -14.30 -0.27
CA VAL A 289 14.98 -13.48 0.88
C VAL A 289 13.87 -13.52 1.91
N LYS A 290 14.12 -14.11 3.07
CA LYS A 290 13.16 -14.13 4.18
C LYS A 290 13.03 -12.74 4.78
N THR A 291 11.81 -12.20 4.73
CA THR A 291 11.43 -10.92 5.32
C THR A 291 10.14 -11.06 6.11
N SER A 292 9.77 -10.06 6.91
CA SER A 292 8.49 -10.03 7.63
C SER A 292 7.27 -10.17 6.71
N ALA A 293 7.40 -9.80 5.43
CA ALA A 293 6.34 -9.96 4.42
C ALA A 293 5.87 -11.42 4.28
N GLY A 294 6.79 -12.40 4.42
CA GLY A 294 6.46 -13.82 4.33
C GLY A 294 5.58 -14.36 5.45
N PHE A 295 5.41 -13.63 6.54
CA PHE A 295 4.46 -13.95 7.62
C PHE A 295 3.05 -13.38 7.39
N LEU A 296 2.90 -12.37 6.53
CA LEU A 296 1.61 -11.69 6.32
C LEU A 296 0.50 -12.57 5.73
N PRO A 297 0.76 -13.70 5.04
CA PRO A 297 -0.30 -14.66 4.73
C PRO A 297 -1.06 -15.18 5.96
N LEU A 298 -0.46 -15.18 7.16
CA LEU A 298 -1.16 -15.46 8.43
C LEU A 298 -2.25 -14.41 8.72
N PHE A 299 -1.93 -13.13 8.51
CA PHE A 299 -2.90 -12.03 8.63
C PHE A 299 -4.03 -12.14 7.60
N ALA A 300 -3.72 -12.59 6.40
CA ALA A 300 -4.71 -12.88 5.37
C ALA A 300 -5.62 -14.06 5.74
N GLY A 301 -5.18 -14.95 6.63
CA GLY A 301 -5.87 -16.19 6.97
C GLY A 301 -5.82 -17.23 5.84
N THR A 302 -4.82 -17.15 4.97
CA THR A 302 -4.67 -18.01 3.79
C THR A 302 -4.06 -19.38 4.12
N PRO A 303 -2.97 -19.50 4.91
CA PRO A 303 -2.29 -20.77 5.07
C PRO A 303 -3.12 -21.77 5.86
N HIS A 304 -3.11 -23.03 5.43
CA HIS A 304 -3.66 -24.12 6.24
C HIS A 304 -2.82 -24.33 7.50
N GLN A 305 -3.37 -25.06 8.49
CA GLN A 305 -2.80 -25.21 9.83
C GLN A 305 -1.32 -25.68 9.83
N GLY A 306 -0.94 -26.61 8.94
CA GLY A 306 0.43 -27.11 8.86
C GLY A 306 1.45 -26.01 8.48
N ARG A 307 1.12 -25.15 7.50
CA ARG A 307 1.98 -24.02 7.12
C ARG A 307 1.99 -22.93 8.18
N ALA A 308 0.84 -22.65 8.79
CA ALA A 308 0.76 -21.70 9.90
C ALA A 308 1.68 -22.11 11.07
N SER A 309 1.74 -23.41 11.40
CA SER A 309 2.65 -23.92 12.42
C SER A 309 4.13 -23.74 12.04
N LEU A 310 4.50 -23.96 10.77
CA LEU A 310 5.87 -23.73 10.29
C LEU A 310 6.25 -22.25 10.38
N LEU A 311 5.36 -21.35 9.99
CA LEU A 311 5.58 -19.90 10.09
C LEU A 311 5.70 -19.45 11.55
N ALA A 312 4.89 -20.00 12.47
CA ALA A 312 5.00 -19.70 13.89
C ALA A 312 6.37 -20.11 14.45
N GLN A 313 6.85 -21.31 14.13
CA GLN A 313 8.19 -21.78 14.53
C GLN A 313 9.30 -20.89 13.94
N GLU A 314 9.18 -20.43 12.69
CA GLU A 314 10.14 -19.53 12.09
C GLU A 314 10.13 -18.15 12.78
N ALA A 315 8.95 -17.63 13.14
CA ALA A 315 8.83 -16.36 13.87
C ALA A 315 9.50 -16.41 15.25
N GLU A 316 9.36 -17.54 15.98
CA GLU A 316 10.04 -17.76 17.26
C GLU A 316 11.57 -17.66 17.08
N ARG A 317 12.15 -18.29 16.05
CA ARG A 317 13.59 -18.20 15.75
C ARG A 317 14.05 -16.77 15.48
N TRP A 318 13.20 -15.91 14.95
CA TRP A 318 13.54 -14.50 14.73
C TRP A 318 13.49 -13.68 16.03
N GLY A 319 12.66 -14.07 16.98
CA GLY A 319 12.57 -13.45 18.31
C GLY A 319 13.74 -13.76 19.26
N GLU A 320 14.50 -14.81 18.96
CA GLU A 320 15.65 -15.24 19.78
C GLU A 320 16.96 -14.51 19.44
N LYS A 321 16.95 -13.62 18.47
CA LYS A 321 18.13 -12.81 18.02
C LYS A 321 17.97 -11.36 18.42
#